data_1dfaa5d85a414319ffa914a3d9147e62
#
_entry.id   1dfaa5d85a414319ffa914a3d9147e62
#
_cell.length_a   1.000
_cell.length_b   1.000
_cell.length_c   1.000
_cell.angle_alpha   90.00
_cell.angle_beta   90.00
_cell.angle_gamma   90.00
#
_symmetry.space_group_name_H-M   'P 1'
#
loop_
_entity.id
_entity.type
_entity.pdbx_description
1 polymer ?
#
loop_
_entity_poly.entity_id
_entity_poly.type
_entity_poly.pdbx_seq_one_letter_code
_entity_poly.pdbx_strand_id
1 'polypeptide(L)'
;AVEGEAKQVIDAKGNLVTESFVNGHLHLCKVYTLEMAGQAALKEYNDNNMGGAMTSIERAADFKACYDEKWIIENVRKACDLAVKYGNTHIRAFADVDSKARLEGVKGVIRGREEYKDRLDIQVVAFPQDGVAREPGAKELIKQAMDLGADVVGGIPWIEFTEEEEL
;
A
#
# COMPACT_ATOMS: atom_id res chain seq x y z
N ALA A 1 8.01 -39.89 -6.00
CA ALA A 1 6.56 -39.99 -5.83
C ALA A 1 6.26 -39.83 -4.33
N VAL A 2 5.29 -39.03 -3.98
CA VAL A 2 4.80 -38.90 -2.60
C VAL A 2 3.75 -40.00 -2.43
N GLU A 3 3.97 -40.94 -1.53
CA GLU A 3 2.97 -41.95 -1.18
C GLU A 3 2.02 -41.37 -0.12
N GLY A 4 0.73 -41.35 -0.36
CA GLY A 4 -0.29 -40.88 0.56
C GLY A 4 -1.59 -40.50 -0.13
N GLU A 5 -2.67 -40.41 0.65
CA GLU A 5 -3.95 -39.87 0.18
C GLU A 5 -3.93 -38.35 0.19
N ALA A 6 -4.15 -37.73 -0.96
CA ALA A 6 -4.26 -36.28 -1.09
C ALA A 6 -5.74 -35.86 -1.10
N LYS A 7 -6.07 -34.77 -0.40
CA LYS A 7 -7.42 -34.18 -0.48
C LYS A 7 -7.71 -33.57 -1.86
N GLN A 8 -6.69 -33.14 -2.57
CA GLN A 8 -6.77 -32.57 -3.90
C GLN A 8 -5.48 -32.87 -4.67
N VAL A 9 -5.60 -33.21 -5.93
CA VAL A 9 -4.50 -33.40 -6.86
C VAL A 9 -4.62 -32.40 -7.98
N ILE A 10 -3.55 -31.63 -8.23
CA ILE A 10 -3.48 -30.67 -9.33
C ILE A 10 -2.40 -31.14 -10.29
N ASP A 11 -2.79 -31.43 -11.53
CA ASP A 11 -1.84 -31.75 -12.60
C ASP A 11 -1.25 -30.47 -13.19
N ALA A 12 0.03 -30.24 -12.95
CA ALA A 12 0.76 -29.10 -13.48
C ALA A 12 1.05 -29.19 -14.99
N LYS A 13 0.73 -30.34 -15.64
CA LYS A 13 0.93 -30.58 -17.08
C LYS A 13 2.36 -30.29 -17.55
N GLY A 14 3.35 -30.60 -16.72
CA GLY A 14 4.76 -30.32 -16.99
C GLY A 14 5.20 -28.88 -16.80
N ASN A 15 4.32 -28.00 -16.31
CA ASN A 15 4.69 -26.62 -15.97
C ASN A 15 5.50 -26.54 -14.66
N LEU A 16 6.28 -25.47 -14.55
CA LEU A 16 7.01 -25.14 -13.33
C LEU A 16 6.01 -24.80 -12.20
N VAL A 17 6.22 -25.42 -11.04
CA VAL A 17 5.51 -25.09 -9.80
C VAL A 17 6.50 -24.43 -8.86
N THR A 18 6.14 -23.26 -8.35
CA THR A 18 6.96 -22.48 -7.40
C THR A 18 6.12 -22.13 -6.17
N GLU A 19 6.77 -21.61 -5.16
CA GLU A 19 6.09 -20.91 -4.07
C GLU A 19 5.36 -19.68 -4.59
N SER A 20 4.35 -19.22 -3.85
CA SER A 20 3.65 -17.97 -4.14
C SER A 20 4.54 -16.75 -3.94
N PHE A 21 4.18 -15.63 -4.55
CA PHE A 21 4.91 -14.37 -4.39
C PHE A 21 4.41 -13.59 -3.17
N VAL A 22 5.36 -12.87 -2.56
CA VAL A 22 5.12 -11.92 -1.47
C VAL A 22 5.49 -10.52 -1.96
N ASN A 23 4.55 -9.59 -1.92
CA ASN A 23 4.84 -8.18 -2.14
C ASN A 23 5.13 -7.51 -0.79
N GLY A 24 6.41 -7.38 -0.46
CA GLY A 24 6.87 -6.86 0.83
C GLY A 24 6.73 -5.33 1.00
N HIS A 25 6.40 -4.58 -0.07
CA HIS A 25 6.26 -3.14 0.00
C HIS A 25 5.35 -2.60 -1.11
N LEU A 26 4.14 -2.21 -0.75
CA LEU A 26 3.21 -1.57 -1.67
C LEU A 26 2.41 -0.49 -0.94
N HIS A 27 2.45 0.75 -1.45
CA HIS A 27 1.57 1.83 -0.99
C HIS A 27 0.16 1.64 -1.56
N LEU A 28 -0.57 0.70 -0.97
CA LEU A 28 -1.85 0.24 -1.52
C LEU A 28 -2.95 1.32 -1.46
N CYS A 29 -2.85 2.28 -0.54
CA CYS A 29 -3.79 3.39 -0.43
C CYS A 29 -3.73 4.38 -1.60
N LYS A 30 -2.63 4.43 -2.35
CA LYS A 30 -2.40 5.38 -3.44
C LYS A 30 -2.14 4.75 -4.81
N VAL A 31 -2.42 3.45 -4.96
CA VAL A 31 -2.36 2.81 -6.28
C VAL A 31 -3.31 3.51 -7.26
N TYR A 32 -2.88 3.66 -8.49
CA TYR A 32 -3.62 4.32 -9.58
C TYR A 32 -3.91 5.82 -9.39
N THR A 33 -3.36 6.49 -8.38
CA THR A 33 -3.55 7.95 -8.20
C THR A 33 -2.95 8.76 -9.35
N LEU A 34 -1.88 8.29 -10.00
CA LEU A 34 -1.33 8.92 -11.20
C LEU A 34 -2.32 8.93 -12.37
N GLU A 35 -3.16 7.91 -12.52
CA GLU A 35 -4.21 7.88 -13.53
C GLU A 35 -5.26 8.98 -13.26
N MET A 36 -5.53 9.27 -11.98
CA MET A 36 -6.43 10.34 -11.56
C MET A 36 -5.82 11.73 -11.82
N ALA A 37 -4.50 11.85 -11.79
CA ALA A 37 -3.77 13.10 -12.08
C ALA A 37 -3.77 13.47 -13.59
N GLY A 38 -4.19 12.55 -14.45
CA GLY A 38 -4.29 12.75 -15.88
C GLY A 38 -2.98 12.50 -16.65
N GLN A 39 -3.08 12.57 -17.98
CA GLN A 39 -2.01 12.19 -18.91
C GLN A 39 -0.72 13.03 -18.77
N ALA A 40 -0.83 14.29 -18.36
CA ALA A 40 0.32 15.17 -18.20
C ALA A 40 1.23 14.71 -17.05
N ALA A 41 0.65 14.31 -15.93
CA ALA A 41 1.40 13.80 -14.77
C ALA A 41 2.07 12.44 -15.06
N LEU A 42 1.41 11.57 -15.82
CA LEU A 42 1.98 10.31 -16.28
C LEU A 42 3.20 10.53 -17.18
N LYS A 43 3.15 11.52 -18.07
CA LYS A 43 4.26 11.86 -18.96
C LYS A 43 5.47 12.37 -18.18
N GLU A 44 5.27 13.30 -17.25
CA GLU A 44 6.37 13.82 -16.42
C GLU A 44 7.03 12.73 -15.56
N TYR A 45 6.23 11.81 -15.00
CA TYR A 45 6.76 10.67 -14.24
C TYR A 45 7.66 9.77 -15.10
N ASN A 46 7.33 9.60 -16.37
CA ASN A 46 8.08 8.76 -17.30
C ASN A 46 9.31 9.45 -17.93
N ASP A 47 9.49 10.75 -17.75
CA ASP A 47 10.62 11.51 -18.36
C ASP A 47 11.99 11.24 -17.68
N ASN A 48 12.09 10.18 -16.85
CA ASN A 48 13.32 9.55 -16.34
C ASN A 48 14.40 10.49 -15.76
N ASN A 49 14.03 11.64 -15.19
CA ASN A 49 14.98 12.50 -14.48
C ASN A 49 14.55 12.68 -13.00
N MET A 50 15.55 12.89 -12.13
CA MET A 50 15.29 13.07 -10.70
C MET A 50 14.37 14.26 -10.40
N GLY A 51 14.42 15.31 -11.18
CA GLY A 51 13.53 16.46 -11.04
C GLY A 51 12.08 16.10 -11.32
N GLY A 52 11.80 15.31 -12.37
CA GLY A 52 10.47 14.80 -12.67
C GLY A 52 9.92 13.85 -11.59
N ALA A 53 10.78 13.01 -11.01
CA ALA A 53 10.41 12.13 -9.92
C ALA A 53 10.02 12.92 -8.65
N MET A 54 10.79 13.93 -8.27
CA MET A 54 10.50 14.81 -7.13
C MET A 54 9.18 15.57 -7.33
N THR A 55 8.98 16.16 -8.51
CA THR A 55 7.72 16.84 -8.85
C THR A 55 6.52 15.89 -8.80
N SER A 56 6.70 14.64 -9.20
CA SER A 56 5.65 13.62 -9.14
C SER A 56 5.31 13.21 -7.71
N ILE A 57 6.31 13.17 -6.81
CA ILE A 57 6.11 12.93 -5.37
C ILE A 57 5.32 14.09 -4.75
N GLU A 58 5.70 15.33 -5.06
CA GLU A 58 4.99 16.54 -4.59
C GLU A 58 3.54 16.55 -5.06
N ARG A 59 3.29 16.25 -6.34
CA ARG A 59 1.92 16.13 -6.88
C ARG A 59 1.14 14.98 -6.24
N ALA A 60 1.78 13.85 -5.98
CA ALA A 60 1.15 12.74 -5.25
C ALA A 60 0.72 13.19 -3.85
N ALA A 61 1.49 14.07 -3.19
CA ALA A 61 1.11 14.64 -1.91
C ALA A 61 -0.16 15.53 -2.00
N ASP A 62 -0.40 16.21 -3.12
CA ASP A 62 -1.62 17.00 -3.32
C ASP A 62 -2.87 16.12 -3.39
N PHE A 63 -2.74 14.89 -3.91
CA PHE A 63 -3.85 13.92 -3.94
C PHE A 63 -4.26 13.42 -2.57
N LYS A 64 -3.39 13.49 -1.55
CA LYS A 64 -3.74 13.07 -0.19
C LYS A 64 -4.92 13.86 0.39
N ALA A 65 -5.03 15.16 0.05
CA ALA A 65 -6.16 15.98 0.48
C ALA A 65 -7.50 15.50 -0.11
N CYS A 66 -7.45 14.79 -1.23
CA CYS A 66 -8.61 14.22 -1.93
C CYS A 66 -8.86 12.75 -1.57
N TYR A 67 -8.14 12.17 -0.59
CA TYR A 67 -8.37 10.79 -0.19
C TYR A 67 -9.80 10.60 0.31
N ASP A 68 -10.46 9.60 -0.25
CA ASP A 68 -11.81 9.15 0.10
C ASP A 68 -11.82 7.62 0.06
N GLU A 69 -12.27 7.00 1.12
CA GLU A 69 -12.35 5.54 1.24
C GLU A 69 -13.01 4.88 0.03
N LYS A 70 -14.01 5.53 -0.57
CA LYS A 70 -14.81 4.95 -1.67
C LYS A 70 -13.98 4.68 -2.92
N TRP A 71 -13.20 5.66 -3.40
CA TRP A 71 -12.37 5.43 -4.58
C TRP A 71 -11.10 4.64 -4.24
N ILE A 72 -10.59 4.79 -3.01
CA ILE A 72 -9.43 4.01 -2.55
C ILE A 72 -9.75 2.52 -2.58
N ILE A 73 -10.90 2.10 -2.03
CA ILE A 73 -11.26 0.67 -2.05
C ILE A 73 -11.46 0.13 -3.47
N GLU A 74 -11.96 0.92 -4.40
CA GLU A 74 -12.06 0.50 -5.81
C GLU A 74 -10.67 0.24 -6.43
N ASN A 75 -9.71 1.11 -6.16
CA ASN A 75 -8.34 0.94 -6.63
C ASN A 75 -7.63 -0.22 -5.91
N VAL A 76 -7.85 -0.40 -4.61
CA VAL A 76 -7.37 -1.55 -3.84
C VAL A 76 -7.85 -2.85 -4.45
N ARG A 77 -9.14 -2.95 -4.80
CA ARG A 77 -9.72 -4.15 -5.45
C ARG A 77 -9.00 -4.47 -6.76
N LYS A 78 -8.79 -3.48 -7.63
CA LYS A 78 -8.05 -3.66 -8.90
C LYS A 78 -6.63 -4.18 -8.66
N ALA A 79 -5.91 -3.61 -7.68
CA ALA A 79 -4.56 -4.04 -7.34
C ALA A 79 -4.53 -5.45 -6.75
N CYS A 80 -5.47 -5.78 -5.86
CA CYS A 80 -5.59 -7.10 -5.26
C CYS A 80 -5.96 -8.17 -6.31
N ASP A 81 -6.86 -7.87 -7.25
CA ASP A 81 -7.19 -8.78 -8.35
C ASP A 81 -5.96 -9.07 -9.23
N LEU A 82 -5.14 -8.05 -9.53
CA LEU A 82 -3.88 -8.25 -10.23
C LEU A 82 -2.88 -9.06 -9.41
N ALA A 83 -2.76 -8.80 -8.11
CA ALA A 83 -1.88 -9.54 -7.22
C ALA A 83 -2.24 -11.04 -7.22
N VAL A 84 -3.52 -11.38 -7.03
CA VAL A 84 -4.02 -12.75 -7.11
C VAL A 84 -3.75 -13.37 -8.47
N LYS A 85 -4.06 -12.64 -9.55
CA LYS A 85 -3.85 -13.09 -10.93
C LYS A 85 -2.39 -13.47 -11.20
N TYR A 86 -1.45 -12.76 -10.61
CA TYR A 86 -0.01 -12.98 -10.79
C TYR A 86 0.64 -13.79 -9.66
N GLY A 87 -0.15 -14.49 -8.84
CA GLY A 87 0.33 -15.46 -7.87
C GLY A 87 0.87 -14.88 -6.57
N ASN A 88 0.54 -13.64 -6.24
CA ASN A 88 0.79 -13.12 -4.90
C ASN A 88 -0.23 -13.69 -3.91
N THR A 89 0.23 -14.05 -2.74
CA THR A 89 -0.62 -14.46 -1.61
C THR A 89 -0.46 -13.55 -0.40
N HIS A 90 0.58 -12.72 -0.37
CA HIS A 90 0.86 -11.82 0.75
C HIS A 90 1.24 -10.43 0.24
N ILE A 91 0.70 -9.40 0.87
CA ILE A 91 1.04 -8.00 0.61
C ILE A 91 1.30 -7.28 1.94
N ARG A 92 2.44 -6.61 2.07
CA ARG A 92 2.63 -5.58 3.10
C ARG A 92 2.20 -4.24 2.52
N ALA A 93 1.05 -3.77 2.96
CA ALA A 93 0.36 -2.60 2.44
C ALA A 93 0.61 -1.37 3.31
N PHE A 94 1.32 -0.39 2.78
CA PHE A 94 1.55 0.89 3.44
C PHE A 94 0.36 1.80 3.16
N ALA A 95 -0.26 2.32 4.22
CA ALA A 95 -1.37 3.25 4.16
C ALA A 95 -0.97 4.57 4.82
N ASP A 96 -1.01 5.65 4.05
CA ASP A 96 -0.60 6.99 4.51
C ASP A 96 -1.46 7.44 5.69
N VAL A 97 -0.80 7.99 6.71
CA VAL A 97 -1.41 8.53 7.93
C VAL A 97 -0.80 9.89 8.20
N ASP A 98 -1.48 10.94 7.80
CA ASP A 98 -1.08 12.34 7.99
C ASP A 98 -2.31 13.26 7.98
N SER A 99 -2.12 14.55 8.21
CA SER A 99 -3.22 15.52 8.31
C SER A 99 -4.03 15.66 7.01
N LYS A 100 -3.42 15.40 5.84
CA LYS A 100 -4.07 15.47 4.53
C LYS A 100 -4.80 14.15 4.21
N ALA A 101 -4.09 13.02 4.30
CA ALA A 101 -4.64 11.69 4.04
C ALA A 101 -5.65 11.26 5.12
N ARG A 102 -5.51 11.79 6.32
CA ARG A 102 -6.29 11.40 7.50
C ARG A 102 -6.21 9.89 7.73
N LEU A 103 -7.33 9.21 7.80
CA LEU A 103 -7.43 7.76 7.95
C LEU A 103 -8.09 7.07 6.74
N GLU A 104 -8.37 7.82 5.68
CA GLU A 104 -9.13 7.28 4.54
C GLU A 104 -8.36 6.16 3.82
N GLY A 105 -7.03 6.30 3.69
CA GLY A 105 -6.16 5.26 3.16
C GLY A 105 -6.20 3.98 3.99
N VAL A 106 -6.10 4.12 5.32
CA VAL A 106 -6.15 2.99 6.27
C VAL A 106 -7.48 2.26 6.18
N LYS A 107 -8.60 2.99 6.20
CA LYS A 107 -9.95 2.42 6.07
C LYS A 107 -10.12 1.63 4.78
N GLY A 108 -9.71 2.23 3.64
CA GLY A 108 -9.81 1.58 2.33
C GLY A 108 -8.97 0.30 2.24
N VAL A 109 -7.75 0.32 2.80
CA VAL A 109 -6.86 -0.87 2.80
C VAL A 109 -7.37 -1.96 3.75
N ILE A 110 -7.82 -1.61 4.96
CA ILE A 110 -8.43 -2.58 5.90
C ILE A 110 -9.66 -3.23 5.27
N ARG A 111 -10.51 -2.46 4.62
CA ARG A 111 -11.66 -2.99 3.92
C ARG A 111 -11.25 -3.95 2.80
N GLY A 112 -10.23 -3.61 2.03
CA GLY A 112 -9.66 -4.51 1.03
C GLY A 112 -9.15 -5.81 1.64
N ARG A 113 -8.42 -5.74 2.77
CA ARG A 113 -7.97 -6.92 3.53
C ARG A 113 -9.14 -7.86 3.85
N GLU A 114 -10.24 -7.34 4.38
CA GLU A 114 -11.40 -8.16 4.73
C GLU A 114 -12.09 -8.79 3.50
N GLU A 115 -12.18 -8.04 2.38
CA GLU A 115 -12.79 -8.55 1.15
C GLU A 115 -11.93 -9.63 0.46
N TYR A 116 -10.62 -9.62 0.66
CA TYR A 116 -9.68 -10.53 0.00
C TYR A 116 -9.09 -11.61 0.91
N LYS A 117 -9.48 -11.70 2.18
CA LYS A 117 -8.90 -12.57 3.21
C LYS A 117 -8.80 -14.05 2.85
N ASP A 118 -9.65 -14.54 1.97
CA ASP A 118 -9.62 -15.93 1.50
C ASP A 118 -8.56 -16.17 0.39
N ARG A 119 -7.96 -15.12 -0.16
CA ARG A 119 -7.05 -15.17 -1.30
C ARG A 119 -5.72 -14.44 -1.07
N LEU A 120 -5.74 -13.39 -0.26
CA LEU A 120 -4.58 -12.55 0.06
C LEU A 120 -4.51 -12.30 1.56
N ASP A 121 -3.33 -12.48 2.11
CA ASP A 121 -2.97 -11.99 3.44
C ASP A 121 -2.39 -10.58 3.28
N ILE A 122 -3.10 -9.58 3.81
CA ILE A 122 -2.71 -8.17 3.68
C ILE A 122 -2.35 -7.63 5.06
N GLN A 123 -1.06 -7.43 5.31
CA GLN A 123 -0.57 -6.74 6.50
C GLN A 123 -0.65 -5.23 6.28
N VAL A 124 -1.42 -4.52 7.10
CA VAL A 124 -1.64 -3.07 7.00
C VAL A 124 -0.65 -2.33 7.88
N VAL A 125 0.15 -1.47 7.26
CA VAL A 125 1.10 -0.58 7.95
C VAL A 125 0.52 0.82 8.03
N ALA A 126 0.30 1.34 9.24
CA ALA A 126 0.01 2.75 9.46
C ALA A 126 1.29 3.56 9.20
N PHE A 127 1.32 4.31 8.09
CA PHE A 127 2.56 4.87 7.57
C PHE A 127 2.54 6.40 7.54
N PRO A 128 3.26 7.08 8.46
CA PRO A 128 3.39 8.52 8.50
C PRO A 128 4.37 9.01 7.43
N GLN A 129 3.90 9.06 6.18
CA GLN A 129 4.69 9.40 5.00
C GLN A 129 5.37 10.77 5.09
N ASP A 130 4.77 11.72 5.80
CA ASP A 130 5.27 13.09 5.92
C ASP A 130 6.04 13.33 7.24
N GLY A 131 6.35 12.23 7.97
CA GLY A 131 7.04 12.24 9.25
C GLY A 131 6.10 12.25 10.45
N VAL A 132 6.66 12.03 11.61
CA VAL A 132 5.94 12.05 12.90
C VAL A 132 6.19 13.35 13.65
N ALA A 133 7.44 13.80 13.69
CA ALA A 133 7.82 15.06 14.34
C ALA A 133 7.48 16.27 13.44
N ARG A 134 7.62 16.12 12.14
CA ARG A 134 7.32 17.17 11.15
C ARG A 134 5.84 17.43 10.95
N GLU A 135 5.00 16.41 11.13
CA GLU A 135 3.57 16.50 10.84
C GLU A 135 2.74 16.57 12.12
N PRO A 136 2.22 17.76 12.48
CA PRO A 136 1.41 17.93 13.69
C PRO A 136 0.19 17.01 13.70
N GLY A 137 0.01 16.26 14.80
CA GLY A 137 -1.10 15.33 14.95
C GLY A 137 -0.87 13.92 14.38
N ALA A 138 0.27 13.66 13.73
CA ALA A 138 0.59 12.34 13.17
C ALA A 138 0.55 11.22 14.22
N LYS A 139 1.07 11.45 15.42
CA LYS A 139 1.04 10.47 16.53
C LYS A 139 -0.38 10.02 16.88
N GLU A 140 -1.30 10.96 16.94
CA GLU A 140 -2.70 10.71 17.26
C GLU A 140 -3.41 9.93 16.14
N LEU A 141 -3.12 10.30 14.89
CA LEU A 141 -3.64 9.58 13.72
C LEU A 141 -3.08 8.16 13.62
N ILE A 142 -1.78 7.95 13.92
CA ILE A 142 -1.19 6.61 13.98
C ILE A 142 -1.92 5.75 15.02
N LYS A 143 -2.14 6.29 16.24
CA LYS A 143 -2.89 5.58 17.27
C LYS A 143 -4.29 5.21 16.80
N GLN A 144 -5.01 6.15 16.20
CA GLN A 144 -6.34 5.90 15.66
C GLN A 144 -6.30 4.84 14.53
N ALA A 145 -5.26 4.84 13.68
CA ALA A 145 -5.07 3.82 12.65
C ALA A 145 -4.90 2.42 13.26
N MET A 146 -4.12 2.31 14.35
CA MET A 146 -3.97 1.05 15.09
C MET A 146 -5.28 0.62 15.74
N ASP A 147 -6.04 1.54 16.34
CA ASP A 147 -7.35 1.27 16.93
C ASP A 147 -8.38 0.81 15.86
N LEU A 148 -8.25 1.26 14.61
CA LEU A 148 -9.03 0.78 13.46
C LEU A 148 -8.64 -0.63 13.00
N GLY A 149 -7.50 -1.14 13.43
CA GLY A 149 -7.02 -2.49 13.10
C GLY A 149 -5.87 -2.53 12.09
N ALA A 150 -5.06 -1.48 11.96
CA ALA A 150 -3.76 -1.62 11.30
C ALA A 150 -2.86 -2.56 12.12
N ASP A 151 -1.98 -3.29 11.44
CA ASP A 151 -1.19 -4.37 12.06
C ASP A 151 0.16 -3.89 12.56
N VAL A 152 0.73 -2.86 11.93
CA VAL A 152 2.10 -2.39 12.17
C VAL A 152 2.15 -0.86 12.10
N VAL A 153 2.96 -0.26 12.97
CA VAL A 153 3.36 1.15 12.83
C VAL A 153 4.59 1.21 11.94
N GLY A 154 4.52 2.03 10.90
CA GLY A 154 5.66 2.34 10.03
C GLY A 154 6.29 3.68 10.36
N GLY A 155 7.37 4.00 9.65
CA GLY A 155 8.05 5.28 9.75
C GLY A 155 8.94 5.54 8.54
N ILE A 156 9.35 6.78 8.39
CA ILE A 156 10.25 7.24 7.34
C ILE A 156 11.31 8.18 7.95
N PRO A 157 12.27 7.62 8.72
CA PRO A 157 13.16 8.40 9.59
C PRO A 157 13.91 9.52 8.87
N TRP A 158 14.40 9.26 7.66
CA TRP A 158 15.22 10.20 6.91
C TRP A 158 14.56 11.55 6.55
N ILE A 159 13.24 11.68 6.74
CA ILE A 159 12.53 12.95 6.50
C ILE A 159 12.29 13.77 7.76
N GLU A 160 12.59 13.25 8.94
CA GLU A 160 12.45 14.01 10.19
C GLU A 160 13.44 15.16 10.26
N PHE A 161 13.30 16.08 11.22
CA PHE A 161 14.12 17.28 11.28
C PHE A 161 15.54 17.03 11.79
N THR A 162 15.72 16.04 12.67
CA THR A 162 16.99 15.70 13.30
C THR A 162 17.17 14.19 13.42
N GLU A 163 18.43 13.75 13.60
CA GLU A 163 18.75 12.33 13.85
C GLU A 163 18.09 11.80 15.14
N GLU A 164 17.89 12.65 16.14
CA GLU A 164 17.21 12.28 17.40
C GLU A 164 15.72 11.98 17.19
N GLU A 165 15.10 12.60 16.18
CA GLU A 165 13.71 12.38 15.82
C GLU A 165 13.52 11.18 14.90
N GLU A 166 14.60 10.67 14.30
CA GLU A 166 14.60 9.47 13.47
C GLU A 166 14.49 8.17 14.29
N LEU A 167 14.82 8.22 15.59
CA LEU A 167 14.83 7.09 16.51
C LEU A 167 13.52 6.98 17.30
#